data_a5fbaa8cdb2c42c02282396f1a48983a
#
_entry.id   a5fbaa8cdb2c42c02282396f1a48983a
#
_cell.length_a   1.000
_cell.length_b   1.000
_cell.length_c   1.000
_cell.angle_alpha   90.00
_cell.angle_beta   90.00
_cell.angle_gamma   90.00
#
_symmetry.space_group_name_H-M   'P 1'
#
loop_
_entity.id
_entity.type
_entity.pdbx_description
1 polymer ?
#
loop_
_entity_poly.entity_id
_entity_poly.type
_entity_poly.pdbx_seq_one_letter_code
_entity_poly.pdbx_strand_id
1 'polypeptide(L)'
;MQGATNGSPWWAALTVWGVVNAVNLLQAAGFLSRIVTGSSSMNHALGRLIGALAIPALVAMIAFVRSQAGWLYWTGPAVFAVFVVFMLFVDYIRPVAFRSPVRHGILVPYLVLFFGAILLMGLPMFRLNRTLWLVTAATTAFLLVSMGIAVRHGVA
;
A
#
# COMPACT_ATOMS: atom_id res chain seq x y z
N MET A 1 5.04 27.73 15.40
CA MET A 1 5.04 26.46 16.17
C MET A 1 5.91 25.45 15.41
N GLN A 2 7.22 25.48 15.63
CA GLN A 2 8.15 24.44 15.16
C GLN A 2 8.16 23.35 16.24
N GLY A 3 7.14 22.50 16.23
CA GLY A 3 7.13 21.28 17.03
C GLY A 3 8.19 20.34 16.49
N ALA A 4 9.09 19.93 17.36
CA ALA A 4 10.20 19.03 17.14
C ALA A 4 9.84 17.89 16.15
N THR A 5 10.23 18.04 14.90
CA THR A 5 10.37 16.94 13.97
C THR A 5 11.56 16.13 14.47
N ASN A 6 11.31 15.16 15.36
CA ASN A 6 12.33 14.30 15.94
C ASN A 6 13.16 13.65 14.82
N GLY A 7 14.16 14.36 14.30
CA GLY A 7 15.18 13.84 13.39
C GLY A 7 14.71 13.16 12.09
N SER A 8 13.39 13.06 11.83
CA SER A 8 12.91 12.34 10.65
C SER A 8 13.13 13.15 9.37
N PRO A 9 13.86 12.61 8.37
CA PRO A 9 14.13 13.34 7.15
C PRO A 9 12.83 13.54 6.35
N TRP A 10 12.49 14.82 6.10
CA TRP A 10 11.25 15.20 5.41
C TRP A 10 11.08 14.53 4.04
N TRP A 11 12.17 14.39 3.29
CA TRP A 11 12.14 13.70 1.99
C TRP A 11 11.69 12.24 2.10
N ALA A 12 12.14 11.52 3.15
CA ALA A 12 11.73 10.14 3.38
C ALA A 12 10.22 10.05 3.72
N ALA A 13 9.71 11.02 4.49
CA ALA A 13 8.29 11.12 4.77
C ALA A 13 7.48 11.37 3.48
N LEU A 14 7.92 12.28 2.61
CA LEU A 14 7.28 12.52 1.31
C LEU A 14 7.36 11.31 0.40
N THR A 15 8.48 10.57 0.41
CA THR A 15 8.62 9.32 -0.35
C THR A 15 7.59 8.29 0.10
N VAL A 16 7.45 8.04 1.40
CA VAL A 16 6.46 7.10 1.94
C VAL A 16 5.03 7.58 1.63
N TRP A 17 4.78 8.87 1.74
CA TRP A 17 3.49 9.46 1.35
C TRP A 17 3.19 9.24 -0.14
N GLY A 18 4.16 9.47 -1.02
CA GLY A 18 4.03 9.22 -2.45
C GLY A 18 3.75 7.73 -2.75
N VAL A 19 4.49 6.83 -2.09
CA VAL A 19 4.30 5.38 -2.23
C VAL A 19 2.89 4.95 -1.84
N VAL A 20 2.39 5.35 -0.66
CA VAL A 20 1.06 4.90 -0.21
C VAL A 20 -0.05 5.40 -1.13
N ASN A 21 0.04 6.66 -1.61
CA ASN A 21 -0.95 7.18 -2.55
C ASN A 21 -0.86 6.51 -3.92
N ALA A 22 0.35 6.24 -4.43
CA ALA A 22 0.53 5.49 -5.67
C ALA A 22 -0.05 4.06 -5.55
N VAL A 23 0.20 3.37 -4.44
CA VAL A 23 -0.38 2.03 -4.18
C VAL A 23 -1.90 2.08 -4.19
N ASN A 24 -2.50 3.05 -3.48
CA ASN A 24 -3.96 3.22 -3.43
C ASN A 24 -4.55 3.40 -4.83
N LEU A 25 -3.96 4.31 -5.63
CA LEU A 25 -4.45 4.62 -6.97
C LEU A 25 -4.24 3.46 -7.95
N LEU A 26 -3.09 2.78 -7.90
CA LEU A 26 -2.82 1.61 -8.75
C LEU A 26 -3.77 0.46 -8.44
N GLN A 27 -4.05 0.19 -7.17
CA GLN A 27 -5.02 -0.84 -6.79
C GLN A 27 -6.45 -0.47 -7.18
N ALA A 28 -6.85 0.78 -6.96
CA ALA A 28 -8.17 1.26 -7.41
C ALA A 28 -8.32 1.11 -8.93
N ALA A 29 -7.30 1.52 -9.71
CA ALA A 29 -7.28 1.33 -11.16
C ALA A 29 -7.35 -0.17 -11.54
N GLY A 30 -6.68 -1.04 -10.80
CA GLY A 30 -6.74 -2.48 -10.98
C GLY A 30 -8.15 -3.04 -10.79
N PHE A 31 -8.88 -2.62 -9.75
CA PHE A 31 -10.26 -3.01 -9.54
C PHE A 31 -11.19 -2.48 -10.63
N LEU A 32 -11.08 -1.20 -10.98
CA LEU A 32 -11.91 -0.58 -12.03
C LEU A 32 -11.66 -1.21 -13.40
N SER A 33 -10.40 -1.52 -13.73
CA SER A 33 -10.07 -2.17 -15.00
C SER A 33 -10.72 -3.54 -15.14
N ARG A 34 -10.78 -4.33 -14.06
CA ARG A 34 -11.48 -5.63 -14.07
C ARG A 34 -12.97 -5.49 -14.38
N ILE A 35 -13.61 -4.46 -13.83
CA ILE A 35 -15.03 -4.20 -14.08
C ILE A 35 -15.27 -3.90 -15.56
N VAL A 36 -14.37 -3.11 -16.18
CA VAL A 36 -14.52 -2.67 -17.59
C VAL A 36 -14.10 -3.75 -18.58
N THR A 37 -13.00 -4.45 -18.32
CA THR A 37 -12.38 -5.37 -19.28
C THR A 37 -12.70 -6.85 -19.03
N GLY A 38 -13.18 -7.20 -17.83
CA GLY A 38 -13.33 -8.60 -17.40
C GLY A 38 -12.00 -9.36 -17.28
N SER A 39 -10.85 -8.69 -17.50
CA SER A 39 -9.52 -9.32 -17.57
C SER A 39 -8.67 -8.96 -16.36
N SER A 40 -7.86 -9.92 -15.90
CA SER A 40 -6.87 -9.72 -14.83
C SER A 40 -5.49 -9.27 -15.33
N SER A 41 -5.27 -9.20 -16.65
CA SER A 41 -3.94 -8.91 -17.23
C SER A 41 -3.36 -7.56 -16.78
N MET A 42 -4.19 -6.51 -16.79
CA MET A 42 -3.81 -5.18 -16.30
C MET A 42 -3.48 -5.20 -14.82
N ASN A 43 -4.20 -5.99 -14.04
CA ASN A 43 -3.95 -6.11 -12.62
C ASN A 43 -2.57 -6.73 -12.30
N HIS A 44 -2.12 -7.70 -13.11
CA HIS A 44 -0.77 -8.24 -12.99
C HIS A 44 0.31 -7.21 -13.34
N ALA A 45 0.08 -6.37 -14.35
CA ALA A 45 1.00 -5.28 -14.68
C ALA A 45 1.09 -4.24 -13.54
N LEU A 46 -0.06 -3.81 -13.01
CA LEU A 46 -0.13 -2.89 -11.88
C LEU A 46 0.48 -3.48 -10.60
N GLY A 47 0.29 -4.79 -10.36
CA GLY A 47 0.93 -5.49 -9.25
C GLY A 47 2.46 -5.45 -9.31
N ARG A 48 3.06 -5.56 -10.50
CA ARG A 48 4.52 -5.39 -10.68
C ARG A 48 4.99 -3.98 -10.34
N LEU A 49 4.21 -2.95 -10.71
CA LEU A 49 4.51 -1.56 -10.34
C LEU A 49 4.44 -1.36 -8.82
N ILE A 50 3.43 -1.96 -8.16
CA ILE A 50 3.32 -1.93 -6.69
C ILE A 50 4.54 -2.61 -6.06
N GLY A 51 4.99 -3.74 -6.62
CA GLY A 51 6.22 -4.41 -6.18
C GLY A 51 7.45 -3.51 -6.29
N ALA A 52 7.59 -2.77 -7.40
CA ALA A 52 8.69 -1.83 -7.60
C ALA A 52 8.69 -0.67 -6.58
N LEU A 53 7.52 -0.25 -6.09
CA LEU A 53 7.38 0.78 -5.05
C LEU A 53 7.97 0.35 -3.70
N ALA A 54 8.27 -0.93 -3.49
CA ALA A 54 8.99 -1.38 -2.30
C ALA A 54 10.42 -0.80 -2.24
N ILE A 55 11.05 -0.53 -3.38
CA ILE A 55 12.41 0.03 -3.42
C ILE A 55 12.47 1.41 -2.75
N PRO A 56 11.72 2.44 -3.20
CA PRO A 56 11.72 3.74 -2.54
C PRO A 56 11.21 3.66 -1.10
N ALA A 57 10.25 2.78 -0.79
CA ALA A 57 9.78 2.58 0.58
C ALA A 57 10.90 2.06 1.50
N LEU A 58 11.70 1.09 1.05
CA LEU A 58 12.85 0.56 1.81
C LEU A 58 13.95 1.60 1.97
N VAL A 59 14.24 2.41 0.95
CA VAL A 59 15.21 3.52 1.05
C VAL A 59 14.76 4.53 2.12
N ALA A 60 13.48 4.90 2.13
CA ALA A 60 12.92 5.78 3.14
C ALA A 60 12.96 5.13 4.55
N MET A 61 12.66 3.83 4.65
CA MET A 61 12.76 3.08 5.90
C MET A 61 14.19 3.14 6.48
N ILE A 62 15.21 2.86 5.66
CA ILE A 62 16.60 2.92 6.08
C ILE A 62 16.97 4.33 6.57
N ALA A 63 16.49 5.37 5.89
CA ALA A 63 16.72 6.75 6.30
C ALA A 63 16.09 7.06 7.66
N PHE A 64 14.88 6.59 7.92
CA PHE A 64 14.22 6.74 9.21
C PHE A 64 14.95 6.00 10.33
N VAL A 65 15.40 4.78 10.10
CA VAL A 65 16.16 4.00 11.08
C VAL A 65 17.50 4.69 11.39
N ARG A 66 18.23 5.16 10.37
CA ARG A 66 19.50 5.86 10.55
C ARG A 66 19.37 7.19 11.27
N SER A 67 18.27 7.90 11.06
CA SER A 67 17.98 9.17 11.75
C SER A 67 17.36 8.98 13.14
N GLN A 68 17.24 7.72 13.59
CA GLN A 68 16.58 7.38 14.87
C GLN A 68 15.16 7.92 14.98
N ALA A 69 14.46 8.02 13.85
CA ALA A 69 13.05 8.41 13.84
C ALA A 69 12.23 7.38 14.62
N GLY A 70 11.15 7.86 15.29
CA GLY A 70 10.28 7.00 16.08
C GLY A 70 9.73 5.81 15.26
N TRP A 71 9.46 4.70 15.93
CA TRP A 71 9.03 3.44 15.31
C TRP A 71 7.87 3.59 14.31
N LEU A 72 6.97 4.54 14.54
CA LEU A 72 5.80 4.79 13.68
C LEU A 72 6.19 5.17 12.23
N TYR A 73 7.39 5.74 12.00
CA TYR A 73 7.82 6.17 10.67
C TYR A 73 8.35 5.03 9.81
N TRP A 74 9.00 4.04 10.39
CA TRP A 74 9.63 2.96 9.63
C TRP A 74 8.80 1.67 9.61
N THR A 75 7.85 1.46 10.55
CA THR A 75 7.01 0.25 10.57
C THR A 75 6.10 0.12 9.37
N GLY A 76 5.51 1.22 8.88
CA GLY A 76 4.67 1.20 7.68
C GLY A 76 5.42 0.67 6.45
N PRO A 77 6.55 1.27 6.05
CA PRO A 77 7.40 0.74 4.99
C PRO A 77 7.88 -0.69 5.22
N ALA A 78 8.19 -1.09 6.46
CA ALA A 78 8.57 -2.46 6.79
C ALA A 78 7.44 -3.45 6.52
N VAL A 79 6.22 -3.16 6.98
CA VAL A 79 5.05 -4.00 6.73
C VAL A 79 4.72 -4.04 5.23
N PHE A 80 4.90 -2.92 4.52
CA PHE A 80 4.75 -2.88 3.06
C PHE A 80 5.76 -3.79 2.36
N ALA A 81 7.02 -3.81 2.77
CA ALA A 81 8.01 -4.72 2.22
C ALA A 81 7.63 -6.20 2.45
N VAL A 82 7.15 -6.54 3.64
CA VAL A 82 6.64 -7.89 3.94
C VAL A 82 5.44 -8.23 3.06
N PHE A 83 4.50 -7.29 2.90
CA PHE A 83 3.37 -7.46 1.98
C PHE A 83 3.83 -7.74 0.55
N VAL A 84 4.79 -6.96 0.02
CA VAL A 84 5.29 -7.13 -1.34
C VAL A 84 5.96 -8.49 -1.53
N VAL A 85 6.77 -8.95 -0.58
CA VAL A 85 7.36 -10.30 -0.61
C VAL A 85 6.27 -11.36 -0.64
N PHE A 86 5.26 -11.24 0.22
CA PHE A 86 4.13 -12.17 0.26
C PHE A 86 3.34 -12.17 -1.05
N MET A 87 3.03 -10.98 -1.58
CA MET A 87 2.35 -10.79 -2.86
C MET A 87 3.14 -11.42 -4.02
N LEU A 88 4.45 -11.16 -4.10
CA LEU A 88 5.30 -11.74 -5.14
C LEU A 88 5.31 -13.27 -5.07
N PHE A 89 5.35 -13.83 -3.86
CA PHE A 89 5.33 -15.28 -3.70
C PHE A 89 4.00 -15.87 -4.17
N VAL A 90 2.86 -15.30 -3.74
CA VAL A 90 1.52 -15.86 -3.99
C VAL A 90 1.00 -15.58 -5.40
N ASP A 91 1.31 -14.39 -5.96
CA ASP A 91 0.77 -13.98 -7.26
C ASP A 91 1.73 -14.30 -8.44
N TYR A 92 3.07 -14.44 -8.20
CA TYR A 92 4.06 -14.57 -9.28
C TYR A 92 4.96 -15.79 -9.19
N ILE A 93 5.48 -16.15 -8.02
CA ILE A 93 6.44 -17.28 -7.89
C ILE A 93 5.69 -18.61 -7.83
N ARG A 94 4.68 -18.70 -6.99
CA ARG A 94 3.75 -19.84 -6.91
C ARG A 94 2.33 -19.33 -7.01
N PRO A 95 1.84 -19.03 -8.24
CA PRO A 95 0.52 -18.46 -8.41
C PRO A 95 -0.53 -19.41 -7.84
N VAL A 96 -1.13 -18.98 -6.73
CA VAL A 96 -2.18 -19.72 -6.02
C VAL A 96 -3.50 -19.03 -6.28
N ALA A 97 -4.48 -19.77 -6.82
CA ALA A 97 -5.84 -19.26 -6.90
C ALA A 97 -6.43 -19.21 -5.47
N PHE A 98 -6.48 -18.02 -4.87
CA PHE A 98 -6.99 -17.83 -3.51
C PHE A 98 -8.17 -16.86 -3.43
N ARG A 99 -8.46 -16.15 -4.52
CA ARG A 99 -9.60 -15.23 -4.63
C ARG A 99 -10.85 -15.95 -5.12
N SER A 100 -10.68 -16.96 -6.02
CA SER A 100 -11.78 -17.78 -6.54
C SER A 100 -11.28 -19.20 -6.84
N PRO A 101 -11.60 -20.22 -6.01
CA PRO A 101 -12.39 -20.16 -4.76
C PRO A 101 -11.66 -19.43 -3.62
N VAL A 102 -12.44 -18.82 -2.72
CA VAL A 102 -11.88 -18.03 -1.61
C VAL A 102 -11.13 -18.94 -0.64
N ARG A 103 -9.81 -18.72 -0.48
CA ARG A 103 -8.96 -19.41 0.49
C ARG A 103 -8.60 -18.45 1.61
N HIS A 104 -9.38 -18.46 2.69
CA HIS A 104 -9.23 -17.53 3.83
C HIS A 104 -7.82 -17.53 4.43
N GLY A 105 -7.13 -18.69 4.48
CA GLY A 105 -5.77 -18.81 5.02
C GLY A 105 -4.71 -18.00 4.27
N ILE A 106 -4.99 -17.60 3.01
CA ILE A 106 -4.09 -16.76 2.21
C ILE A 106 -4.66 -15.35 2.06
N LEU A 107 -5.98 -15.25 1.80
CA LEU A 107 -6.64 -13.97 1.56
C LEU A 107 -6.60 -13.06 2.80
N VAL A 108 -6.84 -13.61 4.00
CA VAL A 108 -6.85 -12.81 5.23
C VAL A 108 -5.48 -12.20 5.52
N PRO A 109 -4.36 -12.97 5.56
CA PRO A 109 -3.02 -12.38 5.72
C PRO A 109 -2.68 -11.37 4.62
N TYR A 110 -3.07 -11.63 3.36
CA TYR A 110 -2.87 -10.72 2.25
C TYR A 110 -3.53 -9.36 2.51
N LEU A 111 -4.80 -9.36 2.90
CA LEU A 111 -5.55 -8.12 3.18
C LEU A 111 -5.05 -7.41 4.44
N VAL A 112 -4.72 -8.16 5.50
CA VAL A 112 -4.18 -7.60 6.75
C VAL A 112 -2.84 -6.91 6.51
N LEU A 113 -1.93 -7.53 5.78
CA LEU A 113 -0.64 -6.94 5.43
C LEU A 113 -0.83 -5.71 4.53
N PHE A 114 -1.70 -5.80 3.53
CA PHE A 114 -1.97 -4.71 2.58
C PHE A 114 -2.55 -3.48 3.28
N PHE A 115 -3.69 -3.63 3.95
CA PHE A 115 -4.34 -2.51 4.65
C PHE A 115 -3.55 -2.05 5.86
N GLY A 116 -2.87 -2.97 6.56
CA GLY A 116 -1.95 -2.63 7.65
C GLY A 116 -0.81 -1.74 7.18
N ALA A 117 -0.21 -2.04 6.02
CA ALA A 117 0.82 -1.20 5.41
C ALA A 117 0.28 0.19 5.06
N ILE A 118 -0.89 0.29 4.41
CA ILE A 118 -1.51 1.56 4.04
C ILE A 118 -1.76 2.42 5.29
N LEU A 119 -2.37 1.84 6.32
CA LEU A 119 -2.66 2.56 7.55
C LEU A 119 -1.38 3.04 8.25
N LEU A 120 -0.39 2.15 8.42
CA LEU A 120 0.86 2.48 9.09
C LEU A 120 1.71 3.49 8.30
N MET A 121 1.67 3.50 6.97
CA MET A 121 2.32 4.54 6.15
C MET A 121 1.57 5.86 6.19
N GLY A 122 0.25 5.84 6.34
CA GLY A 122 -0.59 7.04 6.41
C GLY A 122 -0.58 7.75 7.77
N LEU A 123 -0.48 6.99 8.87
CA LEU A 123 -0.57 7.53 10.23
C LEU A 123 0.46 8.63 10.55
N PRO A 124 1.77 8.51 10.20
CA PRO A 124 2.75 9.56 10.49
C PRO A 124 2.40 10.90 9.83
N MET A 125 1.73 10.87 8.67
CA MET A 125 1.35 12.09 7.95
C MET A 125 0.38 12.96 8.74
N PHE A 126 -0.50 12.37 9.55
CA PHE A 126 -1.41 13.13 10.40
C PHE A 126 -0.67 14.08 11.35
N ARG A 127 0.49 13.65 11.86
CA ARG A 127 1.34 14.44 12.76
C ARG A 127 2.23 15.45 12.02
N LEU A 128 2.64 15.11 10.79
CA LEU A 128 3.55 15.93 10.00
C LEU A 128 2.82 17.02 9.22
N ASN A 129 1.75 16.65 8.50
CA ASN A 129 0.99 17.57 7.67
C ASN A 129 -0.42 17.04 7.43
N ARG A 130 -1.42 17.73 7.97
CA ARG A 130 -2.83 17.34 7.87
C ARG A 130 -3.35 17.30 6.43
N THR A 131 -2.87 18.20 5.56
CA THR A 131 -3.27 18.22 4.14
C THR A 131 -2.81 16.97 3.42
N LEU A 132 -1.55 16.57 3.63
CA LEU A 132 -1.02 15.32 3.05
C LEU A 132 -1.77 14.09 3.58
N TRP A 133 -2.12 14.11 4.86
CA TRP A 133 -2.93 13.04 5.46
C TRP A 133 -4.34 12.97 4.84
N LEU A 134 -5.01 14.11 4.61
CA LEU A 134 -6.32 14.16 3.97
C LEU A 134 -6.27 13.59 2.54
N VAL A 135 -5.22 13.87 1.77
CA VAL A 135 -5.02 13.27 0.45
C VAL A 135 -4.92 11.74 0.56
N THR A 136 -4.15 11.23 1.54
CA THR A 136 -4.05 9.78 1.76
C THR A 136 -5.38 9.18 2.19
N ALA A 137 -6.14 9.84 3.05
CA ALA A 137 -7.47 9.39 3.44
C ALA A 137 -8.43 9.34 2.24
N ALA A 138 -8.39 10.36 1.36
CA ALA A 138 -9.21 10.41 0.15
C ALA A 138 -8.85 9.29 -0.84
N THR A 139 -7.55 9.04 -1.09
CA THR A 139 -7.12 7.95 -1.98
C THR A 139 -7.43 6.58 -1.40
N THR A 140 -7.34 6.41 -0.07
CA THR A 140 -7.74 5.18 0.60
C THR A 140 -9.26 4.96 0.51
N ALA A 141 -10.06 5.99 0.71
CA ALA A 141 -11.51 5.91 0.53
C ALA A 141 -11.88 5.55 -0.92
N PHE A 142 -11.20 6.15 -1.90
CA PHE A 142 -11.40 5.82 -3.32
C PHE A 142 -11.05 4.36 -3.62
N LEU A 143 -9.95 3.84 -3.06
CA LEU A 143 -9.59 2.41 -3.15
C LEU A 143 -10.69 1.51 -2.58
N LEU A 144 -11.18 1.81 -1.36
CA LEU A 144 -12.22 1.01 -0.70
C LEU A 144 -13.54 1.01 -1.50
N VAL A 145 -13.93 2.15 -2.05
CA VAL A 145 -15.11 2.27 -2.92
C VAL A 145 -14.91 1.43 -4.18
N SER A 146 -13.77 1.55 -4.86
CA SER A 146 -13.45 0.78 -6.07
C SER A 146 -13.46 -0.73 -5.80
N MET A 147 -12.89 -1.17 -4.67
CA MET A 147 -12.94 -2.56 -4.23
C MET A 147 -14.39 -3.02 -3.97
N GLY A 148 -15.19 -2.21 -3.26
CA GLY A 148 -16.59 -2.52 -2.97
C GLY A 148 -17.43 -2.67 -4.24
N ILE A 149 -17.20 -1.83 -5.25
CA ILE A 149 -17.85 -1.93 -6.55
C ILE A 149 -17.42 -3.24 -7.26
N ALA A 150 -16.12 -3.56 -7.27
CA ALA A 150 -15.61 -4.78 -7.88
C ALA A 150 -16.18 -6.05 -7.23
N VAL A 151 -16.30 -6.07 -5.89
CA VAL A 151 -16.95 -7.17 -5.16
C VAL A 151 -18.43 -7.34 -5.59
N ARG A 152 -19.19 -6.25 -5.71
CA ARG A 152 -20.58 -6.29 -6.15
C ARG A 152 -20.73 -6.82 -7.59
N HIS A 153 -19.77 -6.56 -8.45
CA HIS A 153 -19.74 -7.08 -9.82
C HIS A 153 -19.16 -8.51 -9.92
N GLY A 154 -18.76 -9.13 -8.80
CA GLY A 154 -18.21 -10.49 -8.78
C GLY A 154 -16.83 -10.64 -9.43
N VAL A 155 -16.08 -9.53 -9.57
CA VAL A 155 -14.76 -9.49 -10.27
C VAL A 155 -13.58 -9.15 -9.34
N ALA A 156 -13.80 -9.16 -8.03
CA ALA A 156 -12.78 -8.84 -7.03
C ALA A 156 -11.79 -9.98 -6.79
#